data_04f7c0f69ad2a4abf773b5c58ed432ba
#
_entry.id   04f7c0f69ad2a4abf773b5c58ed432ba
#
_cell.length_a   1.000
_cell.length_b   1.000
_cell.length_c   1.000
_cell.angle_alpha   90.00
_cell.angle_beta   90.00
_cell.angle_gamma   90.00
#
_symmetry.space_group_name_H-M   'P 1'
#
loop_
_entity.id
_entity.type
_entity.pdbx_description
1 polymer ?
#
loop_
_entity_poly.entity_id
_entity_poly.type
_entity_poly.pdbx_seq_one_letter_code
_entity_poly.pdbx_strand_id
1 'polypeptide(L)'
;MIRILLIILILSVSIKAFAETNTVSSTVVTNNTPPTANSPSVVVNNSDVCKTAVAGAVQTQILGISSGITVTDENCERIKLARSLYASGMKVASVSILCQDPRVWDSMTMAGTPCPYMGSIGQDAETGWKENMDMIPEGSVIYAKWNDEINQIKVKEGVESD
;
A
#
# COMPACT_ATOMS: atom_id res chain seq x y z
N MET A 1 -29.88 -26.00 -15.42
CA MET A 1 -29.06 -27.23 -15.25
C MET A 1 -27.60 -26.99 -15.65
N ILE A 2 -27.30 -26.44 -16.82
CA ILE A 2 -25.90 -26.16 -17.27
C ILE A 2 -25.10 -25.27 -16.34
N ARG A 3 -25.69 -24.25 -15.72
CA ARG A 3 -24.99 -23.36 -14.77
C ARG A 3 -24.56 -24.05 -13.47
N ILE A 4 -25.36 -25.00 -12.99
CA ILE A 4 -25.04 -25.76 -11.77
C ILE A 4 -23.94 -26.79 -12.06
N LEU A 5 -23.92 -27.38 -13.25
CA LEU A 5 -22.86 -28.31 -13.69
C LEU A 5 -21.51 -27.60 -13.83
N LEU A 6 -21.49 -26.35 -14.32
CA LEU A 6 -20.27 -25.51 -14.41
C LEU A 6 -19.71 -25.16 -13.03
N ILE A 7 -20.56 -24.84 -12.05
CA ILE A 7 -20.16 -24.55 -10.68
C ILE A 7 -19.56 -25.78 -9.99
N ILE A 8 -20.16 -26.95 -10.19
CA ILE A 8 -19.66 -28.21 -9.64
C ILE A 8 -18.30 -28.59 -10.28
N LEU A 9 -18.13 -28.33 -11.58
CA LEU A 9 -16.87 -28.56 -12.28
C LEU A 9 -15.75 -27.65 -11.77
N ILE A 10 -16.05 -26.40 -11.46
CA ILE A 10 -15.07 -25.44 -10.89
C ILE A 10 -14.70 -25.79 -9.45
N LEU A 11 -15.66 -26.25 -8.64
CA LEU A 11 -15.39 -26.69 -7.26
C LEU A 11 -14.56 -27.99 -7.19
N SER A 12 -14.68 -28.88 -8.18
CA SER A 12 -13.93 -30.14 -8.19
C SER A 12 -12.44 -29.98 -8.52
N VAL A 13 -12.03 -28.86 -9.11
CA VAL A 13 -10.63 -28.55 -9.44
C VAL A 13 -9.85 -28.00 -8.23
N SER A 14 -10.55 -27.52 -7.18
CA SER A 14 -9.94 -26.81 -6.06
C SER A 14 -9.38 -27.71 -4.93
N ILE A 15 -9.42 -29.04 -5.02
CA ILE A 15 -9.16 -29.92 -3.84
C ILE A 15 -7.85 -30.71 -3.96
N LYS A 16 -6.90 -30.35 -4.80
CA LYS A 16 -5.60 -31.05 -4.83
C LYS A 16 -4.41 -30.11 -4.75
N ALA A 17 -4.33 -29.32 -3.70
CA ALA A 17 -3.09 -28.70 -3.26
C ALA A 17 -2.65 -29.34 -1.93
N PHE A 18 -2.18 -30.60 -1.97
CA PHE A 18 -1.44 -31.19 -0.86
C PHE A 18 0.02 -30.79 -1.02
N ALA A 19 0.55 -30.06 -0.06
CA ALA A 19 1.98 -29.85 0.10
C ALA A 19 2.61 -31.18 0.56
N GLU A 20 3.32 -31.86 -0.32
CA GLU A 20 4.18 -32.96 0.07
C GLU A 20 5.49 -32.44 0.66
N THR A 21 5.73 -32.84 1.90
CA THR A 21 7.01 -32.66 2.58
C THR A 21 8.10 -33.45 1.85
N ASN A 22 9.14 -32.78 1.37
CA ASN A 22 10.31 -33.37 0.76
C ASN A 22 11.09 -34.22 1.78
N THR A 23 10.86 -35.53 1.79
CA THR A 23 11.86 -36.48 2.27
C THR A 23 12.76 -36.87 1.12
N VAL A 24 14.02 -36.41 1.16
CA VAL A 24 15.06 -36.81 0.23
C VAL A 24 15.42 -38.26 0.46
N SER A 25 14.86 -39.17 -0.35
CA SER A 25 15.35 -40.52 -0.51
C SER A 25 16.06 -40.61 -1.86
N SER A 26 17.37 -40.73 -1.79
CA SER A 26 18.22 -40.94 -2.95
C SER A 26 18.03 -42.34 -3.51
N THR A 27 17.44 -42.49 -4.69
CA THR A 27 17.72 -43.64 -5.58
C THR A 27 17.39 -43.31 -7.05
N VAL A 28 18.38 -43.52 -7.85
CA VAL A 28 18.37 -43.92 -9.28
C VAL A 28 18.03 -42.82 -10.32
N VAL A 29 19.09 -42.46 -10.94
CA VAL A 29 19.26 -41.75 -12.21
C VAL A 29 18.39 -42.37 -13.31
N THR A 30 17.29 -41.75 -13.64
CA THR A 30 16.73 -41.79 -14.98
C THR A 30 16.83 -40.37 -15.53
N ASN A 31 17.50 -40.20 -16.65
CA ASN A 31 17.86 -38.95 -17.31
C ASN A 31 16.63 -38.17 -17.91
N ASN A 32 15.53 -38.10 -17.21
CA ASN A 32 14.41 -37.26 -17.53
C ASN A 32 13.99 -36.50 -16.27
N THR A 33 14.84 -35.53 -15.88
CA THR A 33 14.41 -34.53 -14.91
C THR A 33 13.31 -33.68 -15.55
N PRO A 34 12.08 -33.64 -14.99
CA PRO A 34 11.08 -32.72 -15.47
C PRO A 34 11.61 -31.29 -15.32
N PRO A 35 11.26 -30.37 -16.24
CA PRO A 35 11.70 -28.98 -16.16
C PRO A 35 11.26 -28.38 -14.84
N THR A 36 12.21 -28.06 -13.98
CA THR A 36 11.94 -27.38 -12.71
C THR A 36 11.76 -25.89 -12.97
N ALA A 37 10.55 -25.38 -12.76
CA ALA A 37 10.31 -23.95 -12.73
C ALA A 37 10.90 -23.40 -11.41
N ASN A 38 12.03 -22.74 -11.51
CA ASN A 38 12.65 -22.05 -10.39
C ASN A 38 12.12 -20.62 -10.35
N SER A 39 11.46 -20.26 -9.26
CA SER A 39 11.04 -18.88 -9.05
C SER A 39 12.30 -18.03 -8.82
N PRO A 40 12.54 -16.98 -9.62
CA PRO A 40 13.68 -16.12 -9.39
C PRO A 40 13.55 -15.47 -8.02
N SER A 41 14.49 -15.79 -7.11
CA SER A 41 14.62 -15.09 -5.84
C SER A 41 15.28 -13.73 -6.13
N VAL A 42 14.49 -12.71 -6.34
CA VAL A 42 15.02 -11.34 -6.40
C VAL A 42 15.24 -10.87 -4.96
N VAL A 43 16.45 -11.06 -4.47
CA VAL A 43 16.86 -10.48 -3.19
C VAL A 43 17.29 -9.04 -3.45
N VAL A 44 16.41 -8.10 -3.16
CA VAL A 44 16.75 -6.68 -3.16
C VAL A 44 17.48 -6.36 -1.86
N ASN A 45 18.78 -6.55 -1.84
CA ASN A 45 19.65 -6.34 -0.67
C ASN A 45 20.06 -4.88 -0.46
N ASN A 46 19.43 -3.93 -1.13
CA ASN A 46 19.79 -2.53 -1.01
C ASN A 46 18.74 -1.78 -0.18
N SER A 47 19.10 -1.36 1.03
CA SER A 47 18.24 -0.53 1.90
C SER A 47 17.82 0.81 1.25
N ASP A 48 18.42 1.15 0.11
CA ASP A 48 18.11 2.34 -0.66
C ASP A 48 17.06 2.14 -1.77
N VAL A 49 16.68 0.91 -2.06
CA VAL A 49 15.68 0.64 -3.09
C VAL A 49 14.35 0.29 -2.43
N CYS A 50 13.39 1.24 -2.47
CA CYS A 50 12.03 1.02 -1.96
C CYS A 50 11.20 0.14 -2.91
N LYS A 51 11.73 -1.06 -3.24
CA LYS A 51 11.08 -2.02 -4.13
C LYS A 51 10.96 -3.37 -3.47
N THR A 52 9.79 -3.95 -3.56
CA THR A 52 9.51 -5.32 -3.13
C THR A 52 9.36 -6.20 -4.35
N ALA A 53 10.04 -7.34 -4.36
CA ALA A 53 9.90 -8.30 -5.44
C ALA A 53 8.82 -9.33 -5.08
N VAL A 54 7.89 -9.54 -5.99
CA VAL A 54 6.88 -10.60 -5.89
C VAL A 54 7.14 -11.56 -7.05
N ALA A 55 7.43 -12.82 -6.73
CA ALA A 55 7.67 -13.85 -7.72
C ALA A 55 6.72 -15.03 -7.52
N GLY A 56 6.20 -15.57 -8.62
CA GLY A 56 5.37 -16.76 -8.65
C GLY A 56 5.90 -17.76 -9.67
N ALA A 57 5.88 -19.05 -9.34
CA ALA A 57 6.18 -20.11 -10.29
C ALA A 57 5.07 -21.15 -10.27
N VAL A 58 4.69 -21.61 -11.47
CA VAL A 58 3.76 -22.71 -11.66
C VAL A 58 4.48 -23.81 -12.43
N GLN A 59 4.43 -25.01 -11.91
CA GLN A 59 5.09 -26.17 -12.48
C GLN A 59 4.08 -27.25 -12.84
N THR A 60 4.12 -27.72 -14.08
CA THR A 60 3.38 -28.86 -14.56
C THR A 60 4.35 -29.93 -15.04
N GLN A 61 3.88 -31.14 -15.29
CA GLN A 61 4.75 -32.24 -15.77
C GLN A 61 5.46 -31.96 -17.10
N ILE A 62 4.98 -31.00 -17.90
CA ILE A 62 5.47 -30.73 -19.24
C ILE A 62 6.04 -29.31 -19.35
N LEU A 63 5.58 -28.36 -18.54
CA LEU A 63 5.92 -26.96 -18.66
C LEU A 63 6.06 -26.30 -17.28
N GLY A 64 7.16 -25.58 -17.08
CA GLY A 64 7.38 -24.71 -15.94
C GLY A 64 7.38 -23.24 -16.38
N ILE A 65 6.52 -22.42 -15.75
CA ILE A 65 6.46 -20.98 -16.01
C ILE A 65 6.76 -20.26 -14.70
N SER A 66 7.71 -19.32 -14.73
CA SER A 66 8.02 -18.43 -13.62
C SER A 66 7.85 -16.98 -14.06
N SER A 67 7.25 -16.16 -13.20
CA SER A 67 7.09 -14.73 -13.41
C SER A 67 7.48 -13.97 -12.14
N GLY A 68 8.13 -12.83 -12.30
CA GLY A 68 8.50 -11.95 -11.21
C GLY A 68 8.23 -10.51 -11.58
N ILE A 69 7.64 -9.75 -10.67
CA ILE A 69 7.41 -8.31 -10.78
C ILE A 69 8.00 -7.60 -9.59
N THR A 70 8.44 -6.36 -9.78
CA THR A 70 8.88 -5.48 -8.71
C THR A 70 7.82 -4.42 -8.48
N VAL A 71 7.39 -4.24 -7.23
CA VAL A 71 6.45 -3.21 -6.82
C VAL A 71 7.19 -2.18 -5.98
N THR A 72 6.98 -0.90 -6.27
CA THR A 72 7.55 0.20 -5.50
C THR A 72 6.71 0.42 -4.24
N ASP A 73 7.38 0.56 -3.10
CA ASP A 73 6.76 0.94 -1.83
C ASP A 73 6.79 2.45 -1.68
N GLU A 74 5.66 3.10 -1.95
CA GLU A 74 5.52 4.56 -1.87
C GLU A 74 5.78 5.10 -0.46
N ASN A 75 5.43 4.34 0.56
CA ASN A 75 5.66 4.74 1.95
C ASN A 75 7.16 4.76 2.28
N CYS A 76 7.90 3.77 1.82
CA CYS A 76 9.35 3.74 1.91
C CYS A 76 9.98 4.93 1.18
N GLU A 77 9.54 5.27 -0.04
CA GLU A 77 10.03 6.42 -0.80
C GLU A 77 9.76 7.73 -0.05
N ARG A 78 8.55 7.92 0.46
CA ARG A 78 8.16 9.11 1.23
C ARG A 78 9.05 9.31 2.46
N ILE A 79 9.30 8.25 3.23
CA ILE A 79 10.19 8.31 4.40
C ILE A 79 11.62 8.70 4.01
N LYS A 80 12.14 8.19 2.89
CA LYS A 80 13.47 8.53 2.40
C LYS A 80 13.58 9.95 1.92
N LEU A 81 12.59 10.43 1.18
CA LEU A 81 12.51 11.82 0.75
C LEU A 81 12.45 12.76 1.95
N ALA A 82 11.64 12.43 2.97
CA ALA A 82 11.58 13.20 4.20
C ALA A 82 12.93 13.28 4.91
N ARG A 83 13.65 12.16 5.02
CA ARG A 83 15.01 12.13 5.59
C ARG A 83 16.01 12.96 4.78
N SER A 84 15.96 12.90 3.47
CA SER A 84 16.82 13.67 2.58
C SER A 84 16.57 15.19 2.74
N LEU A 85 15.31 15.61 2.78
CA LEU A 85 14.93 16.99 3.03
C LEU A 85 15.39 17.47 4.41
N TYR A 86 15.20 16.64 5.41
CA TYR A 86 15.66 16.96 6.78
C TYR A 86 17.17 17.14 6.84
N ALA A 87 17.94 16.23 6.22
CA ALA A 87 19.40 16.29 6.15
C ALA A 87 19.90 17.52 5.39
N SER A 88 19.15 18.00 4.39
CA SER A 88 19.41 19.22 3.65
C SER A 88 19.03 20.51 4.43
N GLY A 89 18.53 20.39 5.67
CA GLY A 89 18.10 21.49 6.50
C GLY A 89 16.68 21.99 6.25
N MET A 90 15.96 21.42 5.30
CA MET A 90 14.57 21.77 4.95
C MET A 90 13.56 21.05 5.86
N LYS A 91 13.58 21.39 7.16
CA LYS A 91 12.80 20.67 8.19
C LYS A 91 11.29 20.74 7.95
N VAL A 92 10.77 21.91 7.58
CA VAL A 92 9.33 22.08 7.31
C VAL A 92 8.90 21.26 6.10
N ALA A 93 9.68 21.29 5.02
CA ALA A 93 9.40 20.48 3.84
C ALA A 93 9.45 18.97 4.12
N SER A 94 10.36 18.54 5.01
CA SER A 94 10.43 17.14 5.48
C SER A 94 9.15 16.71 6.19
N VAL A 95 8.58 17.57 7.03
CA VAL A 95 7.29 17.29 7.68
C VAL A 95 6.15 17.31 6.66
N SER A 96 6.14 18.28 5.76
CA SER A 96 5.09 18.41 4.74
C SER A 96 4.97 17.17 3.86
N ILE A 97 6.08 16.54 3.47
CA ILE A 97 6.03 15.32 2.65
C ILE A 97 5.50 14.11 3.46
N LEU A 98 5.76 14.04 4.76
CA LEU A 98 5.17 13.02 5.64
C LEU A 98 3.67 13.25 5.80
N CYS A 99 3.23 14.49 5.83
CA CYS A 99 1.82 14.89 5.95
C CYS A 99 0.95 14.52 4.74
N GLN A 100 1.52 14.01 3.66
CA GLN A 100 0.76 13.40 2.56
C GLN A 100 0.13 12.07 2.93
N ASP A 101 0.58 11.45 4.04
CA ASP A 101 -0.06 10.25 4.58
C ASP A 101 -1.17 10.67 5.56
N PRO A 102 -2.43 10.22 5.37
CA PRO A 102 -3.56 10.61 6.23
C PRO A 102 -3.32 10.26 7.71
N ARG A 103 -2.62 9.18 8.00
CA ARG A 103 -2.30 8.76 9.38
C ARG A 103 -1.35 9.75 10.06
N VAL A 104 -0.37 10.28 9.32
CA VAL A 104 0.55 11.30 9.83
C VAL A 104 -0.18 12.62 10.00
N TRP A 105 -0.97 13.01 9.01
CA TRP A 105 -1.76 14.23 9.03
C TRP A 105 -2.72 14.26 10.23
N ASP A 106 -3.49 13.19 10.44
CA ASP A 106 -4.39 13.03 11.58
C ASP A 106 -3.65 13.09 12.93
N SER A 107 -2.53 12.35 13.02
CA SER A 107 -1.73 12.32 14.24
C SER A 107 -1.15 13.69 14.61
N MET A 108 -0.67 14.45 13.63
CA MET A 108 -0.14 15.80 13.80
C MET A 108 -1.23 16.77 14.28
N THR A 109 -2.41 16.69 13.64
CA THR A 109 -3.57 17.51 14.00
C THR A 109 -4.07 17.18 15.40
N MET A 110 -4.20 15.90 15.76
CA MET A 110 -4.58 15.46 17.10
C MET A 110 -3.56 15.86 18.18
N ALA A 111 -2.29 15.96 17.83
CA ALA A 111 -1.24 16.41 18.75
C ALA A 111 -1.22 17.94 18.96
N GLY A 112 -2.09 18.70 18.27
CA GLY A 112 -2.10 20.17 18.31
C GLY A 112 -0.94 20.81 17.56
N THR A 113 -0.27 20.06 16.69
CA THR A 113 0.81 20.53 15.82
C THR A 113 0.43 20.22 14.36
N PRO A 114 -0.55 20.93 13.79
CA PRO A 114 -1.06 20.62 12.46
C PRO A 114 0.04 20.70 11.40
N CYS A 115 -0.16 19.94 10.34
CA CYS A 115 0.75 19.92 9.20
C CYS A 115 0.92 21.32 8.59
N PRO A 116 2.10 21.68 8.12
CA PRO A 116 2.33 22.96 7.46
C PRO A 116 1.40 23.15 6.25
N TYR A 117 0.85 24.35 6.07
CA TYR A 117 -0.03 24.70 4.98
C TYR A 117 0.44 26.00 4.30
N MET A 118 0.79 25.96 3.03
CA MET A 118 1.19 27.13 2.21
C MET A 118 2.16 28.08 2.90
N GLY A 119 3.12 27.56 3.66
CA GLY A 119 4.11 28.34 4.42
C GLY A 119 3.68 28.71 5.83
N SER A 120 2.45 28.46 6.21
CA SER A 120 1.94 28.65 7.57
C SER A 120 2.20 27.41 8.42
N ILE A 121 2.37 27.63 9.73
CA ILE A 121 2.55 26.58 10.74
C ILE A 121 1.65 26.87 11.96
N GLY A 122 1.37 25.85 12.76
CA GLY A 122 0.54 25.99 13.95
C GLY A 122 -0.92 26.32 13.64
N GLN A 123 -1.53 27.22 14.39
CA GLN A 123 -2.95 27.56 14.25
C GLN A 123 -3.31 28.15 12.87
N ASP A 124 -2.42 28.93 12.29
CA ASP A 124 -2.66 29.52 10.95
C ASP A 124 -2.73 28.41 9.89
N ALA A 125 -1.89 27.37 10.02
CA ALA A 125 -1.96 26.21 9.15
C ALA A 125 -3.27 25.42 9.35
N GLU A 126 -3.71 25.27 10.59
CA GLU A 126 -5.00 24.60 10.90
C GLU A 126 -6.18 25.32 10.26
N THR A 127 -6.18 26.65 10.35
CA THR A 127 -7.21 27.50 9.70
C THR A 127 -7.18 27.31 8.19
N GLY A 128 -6.01 27.35 7.58
CA GLY A 128 -5.83 27.13 6.14
C GLY A 128 -6.35 25.74 5.70
N TRP A 129 -6.10 24.70 6.47
CA TRP A 129 -6.64 23.37 6.21
C TRP A 129 -8.16 23.29 6.31
N LYS A 130 -8.77 23.98 7.29
CA LYS A 130 -10.23 24.04 7.44
C LYS A 130 -10.91 24.81 6.31
N GLU A 131 -10.26 25.83 5.78
CA GLU A 131 -10.75 26.60 4.64
C GLU A 131 -10.61 25.85 3.30
N ASN A 132 -9.64 24.93 3.20
CA ASN A 132 -9.32 24.19 1.97
C ASN A 132 -9.32 22.68 2.25
N MET A 133 -10.46 22.17 2.65
CA MET A 133 -10.60 20.76 3.05
C MET A 133 -10.37 19.75 1.92
N ASP A 134 -10.56 20.18 0.68
CA ASP A 134 -10.29 19.40 -0.54
C ASP A 134 -8.81 19.03 -0.71
N MET A 135 -7.91 19.75 -0.06
CA MET A 135 -6.47 19.47 -0.07
C MET A 135 -6.02 18.50 1.03
N ILE A 136 -6.90 18.11 1.94
CA ILE A 136 -6.59 17.15 3.01
C ILE A 136 -6.40 15.76 2.40
N PRO A 137 -5.41 14.97 2.85
CA PRO A 137 -5.17 13.62 2.32
C PRO A 137 -6.40 12.72 2.44
N GLU A 138 -6.71 12.00 1.37
CA GLU A 138 -7.82 11.04 1.36
C GLU A 138 -7.66 9.97 2.45
N GLY A 139 -8.75 9.62 3.12
CA GLY A 139 -8.75 8.65 4.21
C GLY A 139 -8.46 9.24 5.59
N SER A 140 -8.35 10.57 5.74
CA SER A 140 -8.25 11.24 7.03
C SER A 140 -9.55 11.09 7.83
N VAL A 141 -9.44 10.67 9.09
CA VAL A 141 -10.57 10.56 10.04
C VAL A 141 -11.01 11.94 10.51
N ILE A 142 -10.07 12.87 10.64
CA ILE A 142 -10.37 14.25 11.08
C ILE A 142 -11.10 15.00 9.97
N TYR A 143 -10.75 14.78 8.70
CA TYR A 143 -11.49 15.33 7.57
C TYR A 143 -12.98 14.97 7.65
N ALA A 144 -13.29 13.70 7.84
CA ALA A 144 -14.67 13.24 7.94
C ALA A 144 -15.41 13.96 9.09
N LYS A 145 -14.76 14.06 10.26
CA LYS A 145 -15.33 14.76 11.43
C LYS A 145 -15.57 16.25 11.16
N TRP A 146 -14.62 16.96 10.62
CA TRP A 146 -14.76 18.39 10.32
C TRP A 146 -15.83 18.66 9.26
N ASN A 147 -15.91 17.81 8.25
CA ASN A 147 -16.95 17.90 7.21
C ASN A 147 -18.36 17.72 7.80
N ASP A 148 -18.53 16.77 8.70
CA ASP A 148 -19.79 16.56 9.40
C ASP A 148 -20.18 17.76 10.29
N GLU A 149 -19.22 18.33 11.03
CA GLU A 149 -19.43 19.52 11.85
C GLU A 149 -19.85 20.73 11.02
N ILE A 150 -19.17 20.99 9.89
CA ILE A 150 -19.49 22.09 8.98
C ILE A 150 -20.88 21.90 8.36
N ASN A 151 -21.21 20.69 7.93
CA ASN A 151 -22.52 20.40 7.36
C ASN A 151 -23.64 20.59 8.40
N GLN A 152 -23.42 20.22 9.66
CA GLN A 152 -24.39 20.48 10.75
C GLN A 152 -24.57 21.97 11.02
N ILE A 153 -23.53 22.78 10.93
CA ILE A 153 -23.62 24.24 11.09
C ILE A 153 -24.40 24.84 9.92
N LYS A 154 -24.13 24.47 8.69
CA LYS A 154 -24.83 24.93 7.49
C LYS A 154 -26.33 24.63 7.56
N VAL A 155 -26.70 23.43 8.01
CA VAL A 155 -28.11 23.04 8.21
C VAL A 155 -28.79 23.89 9.31
N LYS A 156 -28.09 24.22 10.39
CA LYS A 156 -28.62 25.08 11.46
C LYS A 156 -28.78 26.52 11.03
N GLU A 157 -27.94 27.03 10.17
CA GLU A 157 -27.99 28.40 9.65
C GLU A 157 -28.91 28.55 8.43
N GLY A 158 -29.55 27.47 7.96
CA GLY A 158 -30.48 27.47 6.84
C GLY A 158 -29.83 27.72 5.49
N VAL A 159 -28.49 27.56 5.40
CA VAL A 159 -27.75 27.64 4.13
C VAL A 159 -27.85 26.28 3.46
N GLU A 160 -28.80 26.16 2.53
CA GLU A 160 -28.96 24.99 1.69
C GLU A 160 -27.76 24.95 0.70
N SER A 161 -27.02 23.85 0.70
CA SER A 161 -25.92 23.66 -0.24
C SER A 161 -26.48 23.35 -1.62
N ASP A 162 -26.34 24.26 -2.56
CA ASP A 162 -26.49 24.01 -3.99
C ASP A 162 -25.40 23.05 -4.50
#